data_69603b488e1c1319d25250f53c9ab09d
#
_entry.id   69603b488e1c1319d25250f53c9ab09d
#
_cell.length_a   1.000
_cell.length_b   1.000
_cell.length_c   1.000
_cell.angle_alpha   90.00
_cell.angle_beta   90.00
_cell.angle_gamma   90.00
#
_symmetry.space_group_name_H-M   'P 1'
#
loop_
_entity.id
_entity.type
_entity.pdbx_description
1 polymer ?
#
loop_
_entity_poly.entity_id
_entity_poly.type
_entity_poly.pdbx_seq_one_letter_code
_entity_poly.pdbx_strand_id
1 'polypeptide(L)'
;AVGKLFARVPHELPDGRASSLFDEFLVSLSGLPGQAPAGVLVASGDVLLLFDHLALSFRRPGVIGVAAAAPAEEGTRHGVYVTEMGSRRVGAFLHKPSLERLRAASAIDAAGRVPIDTGLVWLDPAAAARLLELGEAAGEETLRGATLNLYGDLLAPLAAATERDEYLADASDGPATPTLQRIRECAWE
;
A
#
# COMPACT_ATOMS: atom_id res chain seq x y z
N ALA A 1 -15.48 4.09 19.88
CA ALA A 1 -15.50 4.92 18.67
C ALA A 1 -14.23 5.75 18.66
N VAL A 2 -13.32 5.47 17.74
CA VAL A 2 -12.13 6.31 17.54
C VAL A 2 -12.61 7.57 16.82
N GLY A 3 -12.55 8.72 17.52
CA GLY A 3 -12.86 10.01 16.91
C GLY A 3 -11.86 10.30 15.79
N LYS A 4 -12.35 10.62 14.61
CA LYS A 4 -11.49 11.13 13.53
C LYS A 4 -11.05 12.54 13.90
N LEU A 5 -9.74 12.74 14.01
CA LEU A 5 -9.15 14.06 14.20
C LEU A 5 -8.87 14.65 12.82
N PHE A 6 -9.58 15.73 12.48
CA PHE A 6 -9.24 16.52 11.29
C PHE A 6 -8.34 17.68 11.75
N ALA A 7 -7.05 17.57 11.43
CA ALA A 7 -6.16 18.71 11.59
C ALA A 7 -6.28 19.62 10.37
N ARG A 8 -6.78 20.84 10.58
CA ARG A 8 -6.64 21.92 9.60
C ARG A 8 -5.31 22.62 9.89
N VAL A 9 -4.43 22.64 8.93
CA VAL A 9 -3.24 23.51 8.97
C VAL A 9 -3.61 24.78 8.19
N PRO A 10 -3.99 25.87 8.87
CA PRO A 10 -4.24 27.13 8.18
C PRO A 10 -2.91 27.64 7.64
N HIS A 11 -2.87 27.95 6.38
CA HIS A 11 -1.79 28.66 5.74
C HIS A 11 -2.33 29.94 5.15
N GLU A 12 -1.70 31.06 5.48
CA GLU A 12 -2.05 32.37 4.97
C GLU A 12 -1.13 32.71 3.79
N LEU A 13 -1.72 32.95 2.65
CA LEU A 13 -1.00 33.39 1.47
C LEU A 13 -0.49 34.84 1.67
N PRO A 14 0.53 35.30 0.87
CA PRO A 14 1.07 36.67 0.99
C PRO A 14 0.03 37.76 0.83
N ASP A 15 -1.11 37.48 0.22
CA ASP A 15 -2.23 38.41 0.01
C ASP A 15 -3.30 38.31 1.11
N GLY A 16 -3.04 37.58 2.19
CA GLY A 16 -3.95 37.43 3.33
C GLY A 16 -5.07 36.43 3.13
N ARG A 17 -5.15 35.72 2.01
CA ARG A 17 -6.13 34.65 1.80
C ARG A 17 -5.64 33.33 2.39
N ALA A 18 -6.57 32.49 2.80
CA ALA A 18 -6.23 31.12 3.18
C ALA A 18 -5.91 30.27 1.95
N SER A 19 -4.83 29.48 2.02
CA SER A 19 -4.53 28.47 1.01
C SER A 19 -5.55 27.32 1.06
N SER A 20 -5.68 26.59 -0.04
CA SER A 20 -6.36 25.30 -0.05
C SER A 20 -5.35 24.16 0.16
N LEU A 21 -5.84 22.98 0.57
CA LEU A 21 -5.00 21.76 0.63
C LEU A 21 -4.44 21.41 -0.75
N PHE A 22 -5.13 21.78 -1.82
CA PHE A 22 -4.67 21.55 -3.17
C PHE A 22 -3.50 22.47 -3.55
N ASP A 23 -3.55 23.75 -3.13
CA ASP A 23 -2.45 24.69 -3.34
C ASP A 23 -1.19 24.22 -2.61
N GLU A 24 -1.32 23.79 -1.36
CA GLU A 24 -0.22 23.24 -0.56
C GLU A 24 0.38 21.98 -1.19
N PHE A 25 -0.48 21.12 -1.71
CA PHE A 25 -0.07 19.94 -2.44
C PHE A 25 0.73 20.29 -3.69
N LEU A 26 0.28 21.23 -4.49
CA LEU A 26 0.99 21.69 -5.69
C LEU A 26 2.36 22.31 -5.35
N VAL A 27 2.42 23.16 -4.33
CA VAL A 27 3.68 23.75 -3.86
C VAL A 27 4.65 22.65 -3.40
N SER A 28 4.17 21.70 -2.62
CA SER A 28 4.98 20.57 -2.14
C SER A 28 5.49 19.69 -3.29
N LEU A 29 4.65 19.47 -4.31
CA LEU A 29 5.02 18.69 -5.49
C LEU A 29 5.97 19.43 -6.43
N SER A 30 5.94 20.76 -6.47
CA SER A 30 6.77 21.54 -7.40
C SER A 30 8.28 21.35 -7.17
N GLY A 31 8.68 21.03 -5.94
CA GLY A 31 10.07 20.73 -5.58
C GLY A 31 10.51 19.28 -5.83
N LEU A 32 9.59 18.37 -6.12
CA LEU A 32 9.90 16.95 -6.26
C LEU A 32 10.59 16.52 -7.57
N PRO A 33 10.34 17.14 -8.75
CA PRO A 33 10.83 16.62 -10.04
C PRO A 33 12.35 16.46 -10.14
N GLY A 34 13.13 17.19 -9.34
CA GLY A 34 14.59 17.07 -9.33
C GLY A 34 15.14 16.12 -8.25
N GLN A 35 14.29 15.67 -7.33
CA GLN A 35 14.73 14.95 -6.12
C GLN A 35 14.14 13.55 -6.00
N ALA A 36 12.94 13.32 -6.52
CA ALA A 36 12.28 12.03 -6.49
C ALA A 36 12.45 11.29 -7.84
N PRO A 37 12.60 9.95 -7.83
CA PRO A 37 12.52 9.17 -9.05
C PRO A 37 11.12 9.29 -9.67
N ALA A 38 11.01 9.11 -10.99
CA ALA A 38 9.71 9.04 -11.65
C ALA A 38 8.91 7.83 -11.14
N GLY A 39 7.62 8.02 -10.90
CA GLY A 39 6.74 6.96 -10.41
C GLY A 39 5.44 7.50 -9.82
N VAL A 40 4.68 6.64 -9.17
CA VAL A 40 3.41 6.97 -8.52
C VAL A 40 3.50 6.63 -7.03
N LEU A 41 3.22 7.60 -6.16
CA LEU A 41 3.05 7.37 -4.73
C LEU A 41 1.56 7.28 -4.39
N VAL A 42 1.15 6.13 -3.90
CA VAL A 42 -0.18 5.92 -3.31
C VAL A 42 -0.06 6.12 -1.81
N ALA A 43 -0.92 6.94 -1.24
CA ALA A 43 -0.95 7.22 0.19
C ALA A 43 -2.37 7.06 0.73
N SER A 44 -2.50 6.36 1.86
CA SER A 44 -3.76 6.28 2.59
C SER A 44 -4.16 7.65 3.14
N GLY A 45 -5.41 8.05 2.94
CA GLY A 45 -5.92 9.37 3.34
C GLY A 45 -6.36 9.47 4.80
N ASP A 46 -6.31 8.39 5.56
CA ASP A 46 -6.77 8.28 6.95
C ASP A 46 -5.64 8.01 7.96
N VAL A 47 -4.39 8.14 7.53
CA VAL A 47 -3.19 7.92 8.35
C VAL A 47 -2.38 9.21 8.46
N LEU A 48 -1.98 9.58 9.68
CA LEU A 48 -0.98 10.60 9.94
C LEU A 48 0.36 9.91 10.19
N LEU A 49 1.32 10.14 9.30
CA LEU A 49 2.67 9.57 9.40
C LEU A 49 3.67 10.67 9.76
N LEU A 50 4.44 10.43 10.82
CA LEU A 50 5.56 11.25 11.24
C LEU A 50 6.83 10.42 11.14
N PHE A 51 7.69 10.72 10.18
CA PHE A 51 8.90 9.96 9.94
C PHE A 51 9.99 10.84 9.30
N ASP A 52 11.23 10.40 9.39
CA ASP A 52 12.32 11.00 8.64
C ASP A 52 12.21 10.57 7.16
N HIS A 53 11.77 11.47 6.30
CA HIS A 53 11.62 11.21 4.87
C HIS A 53 12.96 10.89 4.18
N LEU A 54 14.10 11.35 4.73
CA LEU A 54 15.42 11.03 4.20
C LEU A 54 15.84 9.59 4.44
N ALA A 55 15.18 8.90 5.39
CA ALA A 55 15.37 7.47 5.61
C ALA A 55 14.71 6.58 4.54
N LEU A 56 13.82 7.16 3.71
CA LEU A 56 13.15 6.44 2.64
C LEU A 56 13.93 6.55 1.33
N SER A 57 13.91 5.47 0.56
CA SER A 57 14.51 5.44 -0.78
C SER A 57 13.59 4.70 -1.74
N PHE A 58 13.13 5.39 -2.77
CA PHE A 58 12.32 4.86 -3.87
C PHE A 58 13.14 4.58 -5.15
N ARG A 59 14.44 4.30 -5.00
CA ARG A 59 15.36 4.08 -6.14
C ARG A 59 15.40 2.64 -6.66
N ARG A 60 14.73 1.72 -5.98
CA ARG A 60 14.62 0.32 -6.43
C ARG A 60 13.48 0.18 -7.41
N PRO A 61 13.63 -0.68 -8.45
CA PRO A 61 12.55 -0.95 -9.38
C PRO A 61 11.40 -1.73 -8.72
N GLY A 62 10.22 -1.61 -9.30
CA GLY A 62 9.01 -2.33 -8.92
C GLY A 62 8.13 -1.57 -7.94
N VAL A 63 7.51 -2.32 -7.03
CA VAL A 63 6.60 -1.80 -5.99
C VAL A 63 7.32 -1.77 -4.65
N ILE A 64 7.25 -0.65 -3.95
CA ILE A 64 7.86 -0.45 -2.64
C ILE A 64 6.79 -0.07 -1.62
N GLY A 65 6.51 -0.96 -0.67
CA GLY A 65 5.71 -0.63 0.51
C GLY A 65 6.58 0.00 1.61
N VAL A 66 6.04 1.00 2.30
CA VAL A 66 6.68 1.60 3.47
C VAL A 66 6.11 0.96 4.72
N ALA A 67 6.99 0.41 5.54
CA ALA A 67 6.61 -0.25 6.79
C ALA A 67 7.15 0.48 8.02
N ALA A 68 6.41 0.39 9.11
CA ALA A 68 6.86 0.80 10.45
C ALA A 68 7.00 -0.43 11.35
N ALA A 69 8.04 -0.46 12.18
CA ALA A 69 8.21 -1.52 13.16
C ALA A 69 7.29 -1.28 14.36
N ALA A 70 6.40 -2.23 14.64
CA ALA A 70 5.44 -2.15 15.75
C ALA A 70 5.42 -3.47 16.55
N PRO A 71 4.94 -3.48 17.80
CA PRO A 71 4.70 -4.70 18.55
C PRO A 71 3.81 -5.68 17.78
N ALA A 72 4.04 -6.99 17.94
CA ALA A 72 3.28 -8.01 17.22
C ALA A 72 1.77 -7.94 17.49
N GLU A 73 1.38 -7.52 18.69
CA GLU A 73 -0.02 -7.31 19.08
C GLU A 73 -0.68 -6.21 18.23
N GLU A 74 0.06 -5.14 17.93
CA GLU A 74 -0.42 -4.07 17.04
C GLU A 74 -0.57 -4.58 15.61
N GLY A 75 0.34 -5.45 15.16
CA GLY A 75 0.28 -6.10 13.85
C GLY A 75 -1.02 -6.85 13.58
N THR A 76 -1.74 -7.30 14.62
CA THR A 76 -3.04 -7.98 14.44
C THR A 76 -4.16 -7.06 13.92
N ARG A 77 -3.96 -5.75 13.95
CA ARG A 77 -4.93 -4.74 13.51
C ARG A 77 -4.58 -4.12 12.16
N HIS A 78 -3.39 -4.41 11.64
CA HIS A 78 -2.84 -3.80 10.43
C HIS A 78 -2.47 -4.84 9.38
N GLY A 79 -2.15 -4.38 8.18
CA GLY A 79 -1.40 -5.18 7.23
C GLY A 79 0.04 -5.38 7.71
N VAL A 80 0.59 -6.55 7.51
CA VAL A 80 1.96 -6.90 7.90
C VAL A 80 2.72 -7.45 6.71
N TYR A 81 3.87 -6.85 6.41
CA TYR A 81 4.79 -7.37 5.41
C TYR A 81 5.62 -8.52 5.99
N VAL A 82 5.63 -9.65 5.31
CA VAL A 82 6.55 -10.75 5.62
C VAL A 82 7.70 -10.69 4.61
N THR A 83 8.91 -10.44 5.08
CA THR A 83 10.08 -10.34 4.20
C THR A 83 10.84 -11.66 4.13
N GLU A 84 11.43 -11.94 2.99
CA GLU A 84 12.37 -13.04 2.86
C GLU A 84 13.60 -12.84 3.77
N MET A 85 14.12 -13.94 4.31
CA MET A 85 15.25 -13.91 5.24
C MET A 85 16.47 -13.19 4.63
N GLY A 86 16.97 -12.19 5.35
CA GLY A 86 18.15 -11.42 4.92
C GLY A 86 17.89 -10.44 3.76
N SER A 87 16.63 -10.25 3.38
CA SER A 87 16.22 -9.42 2.25
C SER A 87 15.16 -8.40 2.70
N ARG A 88 14.92 -7.38 1.87
CA ARG A 88 13.76 -6.49 1.98
C ARG A 88 12.67 -6.85 0.97
N ARG A 89 12.81 -7.99 0.33
CA ARG A 89 11.81 -8.48 -0.60
C ARG A 89 10.61 -9.00 0.18
N VAL A 90 9.42 -8.63 -0.26
CA VAL A 90 8.18 -9.09 0.36
C VAL A 90 7.87 -10.49 -0.16
N GLY A 91 7.87 -11.47 0.74
CA GLY A 91 7.46 -12.84 0.45
C GLY A 91 5.94 -13.01 0.57
N ALA A 92 5.32 -12.33 1.55
CA ALA A 92 3.87 -12.34 1.74
C ALA A 92 3.38 -11.04 2.37
N PHE A 93 2.09 -10.75 2.18
CA PHE A 93 1.38 -9.69 2.88
C PHE A 93 0.22 -10.32 3.67
N LEU A 94 0.16 -10.05 4.97
CA LEU A 94 -0.87 -10.60 5.84
C LEU A 94 -1.82 -9.48 6.26
N HIS A 95 -3.10 -9.62 5.95
CA HIS A 95 -4.12 -8.64 6.34
C HIS A 95 -4.68 -8.99 7.72
N LYS A 96 -4.48 -8.12 8.72
CA LYS A 96 -4.96 -8.27 10.10
C LYS A 96 -4.78 -9.69 10.67
N PRO A 97 -3.57 -10.25 10.62
CA PRO A 97 -3.32 -11.63 10.99
C PRO A 97 -3.47 -11.86 12.50
N SER A 98 -3.79 -13.09 12.90
CA SER A 98 -3.67 -13.49 14.31
C SER A 98 -2.19 -13.56 14.73
N LEU A 99 -1.91 -13.50 16.04
CA LEU A 99 -0.55 -13.70 16.57
C LEU A 99 0.02 -15.08 16.19
N GLU A 100 -0.83 -16.10 16.12
CA GLU A 100 -0.44 -17.43 15.68
C GLU A 100 0.01 -17.40 14.20
N ARG A 101 -0.73 -16.72 13.33
CA ARG A 101 -0.38 -16.56 11.92
C ARG A 101 0.92 -15.78 11.75
N LEU A 102 1.15 -14.75 12.55
CA LEU A 102 2.42 -13.98 12.54
C LEU A 102 3.62 -14.86 12.92
N ARG A 103 3.46 -15.73 13.94
CA ARG A 103 4.51 -16.68 14.33
C ARG A 103 4.75 -17.73 13.24
N ALA A 104 3.68 -18.33 12.72
CA ALA A 104 3.78 -19.33 11.65
C ALA A 104 4.47 -18.77 10.38
N ALA A 105 4.22 -17.52 10.05
CA ALA A 105 4.86 -16.82 8.93
C ALA A 105 6.26 -16.29 9.24
N SER A 106 6.80 -16.50 10.45
CA SER A 106 8.07 -15.94 10.90
C SER A 106 8.17 -14.40 10.72
N ALA A 107 7.04 -13.71 10.87
CA ALA A 107 6.94 -12.27 10.69
C ALA A 107 7.47 -11.47 11.89
N ILE A 108 7.62 -12.12 13.06
CA ILE A 108 8.02 -11.45 14.31
C ILE A 108 9.54 -11.46 14.43
N ASP A 109 10.15 -10.28 14.58
CA ASP A 109 11.59 -10.13 14.78
C ASP A 109 12.02 -10.55 16.21
N ALA A 110 13.35 -10.59 16.46
CA ALA A 110 13.90 -10.95 17.75
C ALA A 110 13.52 -9.98 18.89
N ALA A 111 13.04 -8.79 18.57
CA ALA A 111 12.55 -7.80 19.53
C ALA A 111 11.02 -7.87 19.72
N GLY A 112 10.34 -8.88 19.17
CA GLY A 112 8.89 -9.06 19.26
C GLY A 112 8.09 -8.10 18.37
N ARG A 113 8.69 -7.52 17.32
CA ARG A 113 8.07 -6.54 16.44
C ARG A 113 7.81 -7.12 15.06
N VAL A 114 6.88 -6.50 14.38
CA VAL A 114 6.49 -6.80 13.00
C VAL A 114 6.51 -5.53 12.14
N PRO A 115 6.80 -5.63 10.83
CA PRO A 115 6.72 -4.50 9.92
C PRO A 115 5.27 -4.28 9.48
N ILE A 116 4.56 -3.38 10.18
CA ILE A 116 3.18 -3.01 9.80
C ILE A 116 3.18 -2.09 8.59
N ASP A 117 2.19 -2.25 7.76
CA ASP A 117 1.93 -1.36 6.64
C ASP A 117 1.55 0.05 7.11
N THR A 118 2.14 1.06 6.47
CA THR A 118 1.86 2.46 6.76
C THR A 118 0.84 3.09 5.82
N GLY A 119 0.35 2.35 4.83
CA GLY A 119 -0.49 2.89 3.78
C GLY A 119 0.25 3.72 2.73
N LEU A 120 1.59 3.68 2.72
CA LEU A 120 2.41 4.30 1.66
C LEU A 120 2.97 3.22 0.74
N VAL A 121 2.62 3.32 -0.55
CA VAL A 121 3.12 2.42 -1.60
C VAL A 121 3.64 3.24 -2.76
N TRP A 122 4.87 2.98 -3.15
CA TRP A 122 5.49 3.55 -4.34
C TRP A 122 5.49 2.53 -5.48
N LEU A 123 5.11 3.00 -6.66
CA LEU A 123 5.18 2.24 -7.91
C LEU A 123 6.16 2.95 -8.85
N ASP A 124 7.14 2.25 -9.35
CA ASP A 124 7.96 2.77 -10.43
C ASP A 124 7.14 2.91 -11.73
N PRO A 125 7.67 3.58 -12.78
CA PRO A 125 6.92 3.77 -14.03
C PRO A 125 6.47 2.46 -14.68
N ALA A 126 7.25 1.39 -14.58
CA ALA A 126 6.91 0.10 -15.16
C ALA A 126 5.75 -0.56 -14.40
N ALA A 127 5.80 -0.57 -13.06
CA ALA A 127 4.71 -1.07 -12.23
C ALA A 127 3.42 -0.26 -12.41
N ALA A 128 3.54 1.08 -12.51
CA ALA A 128 2.39 1.94 -12.78
C ALA A 128 1.77 1.66 -14.16
N ALA A 129 2.60 1.46 -15.19
CA ALA A 129 2.12 1.09 -16.53
C ALA A 129 1.39 -0.26 -16.52
N ARG A 130 1.91 -1.26 -15.80
CA ARG A 130 1.23 -2.57 -15.65
C ARG A 130 -0.14 -2.45 -14.99
N LEU A 131 -0.31 -1.59 -14.00
CA LEU A 131 -1.64 -1.35 -13.42
C LEU A 131 -2.62 -0.71 -14.41
N LEU A 132 -2.13 0.17 -15.30
CA LEU A 132 -2.97 0.75 -16.36
C LEU A 132 -3.37 -0.32 -17.39
N GLU A 133 -2.42 -1.16 -17.84
CA GLU A 133 -2.69 -2.29 -18.74
C GLU A 133 -3.71 -3.26 -18.15
N LEU A 134 -3.60 -3.56 -16.85
CA LEU A 134 -4.58 -4.37 -16.13
C LEU A 134 -5.97 -3.72 -16.17
N GLY A 135 -6.04 -2.41 -15.97
CA GLY A 135 -7.28 -1.65 -16.07
C GLY A 135 -7.92 -1.75 -17.46
N GLU A 136 -7.12 -1.66 -18.51
CA GLU A 136 -7.57 -1.82 -19.89
C GLU A 136 -8.04 -3.26 -20.17
N ALA A 137 -7.29 -4.27 -19.71
CA ALA A 137 -7.61 -5.68 -19.88
C ALA A 137 -8.91 -6.10 -19.14
N ALA A 138 -9.11 -5.60 -17.92
CA ALA A 138 -10.31 -5.85 -17.14
C ALA A 138 -11.54 -5.15 -17.73
N GLY A 139 -11.35 -3.98 -18.33
CA GLY A 139 -12.40 -3.15 -18.89
C GLY A 139 -13.05 -2.20 -17.88
N GLU A 140 -13.38 -0.99 -18.31
CA GLU A 140 -13.86 0.10 -17.45
C GLU A 140 -15.15 -0.28 -16.68
N GLU A 141 -16.12 -0.91 -17.34
CA GLU A 141 -17.36 -1.33 -16.69
C GLU A 141 -17.12 -2.36 -15.59
N THR A 142 -16.18 -3.29 -15.81
CA THR A 142 -15.75 -4.29 -14.82
C THR A 142 -15.14 -3.61 -13.60
N LEU A 143 -14.25 -2.66 -13.81
CA LEU A 143 -13.60 -1.91 -12.72
C LEU A 143 -14.61 -1.06 -11.93
N ARG A 144 -15.57 -0.41 -12.60
CA ARG A 144 -16.62 0.37 -11.93
C ARG A 144 -17.58 -0.49 -11.12
N GLY A 145 -17.73 -1.75 -11.45
CA GLY A 145 -18.59 -2.73 -10.76
C GLY A 145 -17.93 -3.43 -9.58
N ALA A 146 -16.66 -3.15 -9.26
CA ALA A 146 -15.91 -3.83 -8.21
C ALA A 146 -15.36 -2.86 -7.18
N THR A 147 -15.31 -3.29 -5.91
CA THR A 147 -14.49 -2.66 -4.88
C THR A 147 -13.18 -3.41 -4.83
N LEU A 148 -12.08 -2.72 -5.08
CA LEU A 148 -10.75 -3.32 -5.14
C LEU A 148 -9.95 -2.99 -3.87
N ASN A 149 -9.28 -4.00 -3.35
CA ASN A 149 -8.27 -3.86 -2.33
C ASN A 149 -6.89 -3.82 -2.99
N LEU A 150 -6.15 -2.72 -2.85
CA LEU A 150 -4.83 -2.57 -3.45
C LEU A 150 -3.90 -3.73 -3.08
N TYR A 151 -3.88 -4.14 -1.83
CA TYR A 151 -2.97 -5.18 -1.35
C TYR A 151 -3.43 -6.58 -1.74
N GLY A 152 -4.68 -6.92 -1.42
CA GLY A 152 -5.22 -8.25 -1.64
C GLY A 152 -5.47 -8.59 -3.12
N ASP A 153 -5.97 -7.61 -3.88
CA ASP A 153 -6.39 -7.87 -5.27
C ASP A 153 -5.33 -7.53 -6.32
N LEU A 154 -4.45 -6.54 -6.04
CA LEU A 154 -3.51 -6.05 -7.05
C LEU A 154 -2.04 -6.34 -6.72
N LEU A 155 -1.64 -6.29 -5.44
CA LEU A 155 -0.24 -6.47 -5.05
C LEU A 155 0.09 -7.87 -4.53
N ALA A 156 -0.88 -8.63 -4.07
CA ALA A 156 -0.67 -9.99 -3.59
C ALA A 156 0.01 -10.92 -4.62
N PRO A 157 -0.32 -10.87 -5.93
CA PRO A 157 0.37 -11.67 -6.93
C PRO A 157 1.88 -11.41 -7.05
N LEU A 158 2.33 -10.23 -6.62
CA LEU A 158 3.76 -9.85 -6.66
C LEU A 158 4.57 -10.47 -5.51
N ALA A 159 3.93 -10.99 -4.48
CA ALA A 159 4.60 -11.60 -3.34
C ALA A 159 5.02 -13.03 -3.65
N ALA A 160 6.31 -13.35 -3.38
CA ALA A 160 6.93 -14.60 -3.84
C ALA A 160 6.31 -15.89 -3.29
N ALA A 161 5.62 -15.82 -2.16
CA ALA A 161 4.97 -16.96 -1.53
C ALA A 161 3.45 -17.04 -1.81
N THR A 162 2.92 -16.20 -2.70
CA THR A 162 1.52 -16.25 -3.07
C THR A 162 1.29 -17.35 -4.10
N GLU A 163 0.42 -18.30 -3.76
CA GLU A 163 -0.01 -19.34 -4.69
C GLU A 163 -1.27 -18.90 -5.44
N ARG A 164 -1.33 -19.17 -6.75
CA ARG A 164 -2.41 -18.68 -7.63
C ARG A 164 -3.79 -19.11 -7.15
N ASP A 165 -3.95 -20.37 -6.81
CA ASP A 165 -5.26 -20.92 -6.42
C ASP A 165 -5.71 -20.37 -5.07
N GLU A 166 -4.79 -20.16 -4.10
CA GLU A 166 -5.08 -19.47 -2.84
C GLU A 166 -5.50 -18.02 -3.08
N TYR A 167 -4.76 -17.31 -3.92
CA TYR A 167 -5.05 -15.92 -4.25
C TYR A 167 -6.42 -15.74 -4.92
N LEU A 168 -6.74 -16.58 -5.91
CA LEU A 168 -8.03 -16.52 -6.60
C LEU A 168 -9.20 -16.93 -5.70
N ALA A 169 -8.97 -17.83 -4.73
CA ALA A 169 -9.98 -18.28 -3.78
C ALA A 169 -10.11 -17.39 -2.54
N ASP A 170 -9.23 -16.38 -2.37
CA ASP A 170 -9.24 -15.54 -1.18
C ASP A 170 -10.55 -14.76 -1.05
N ALA A 171 -11.21 -14.95 0.10
CA ALA A 171 -12.47 -14.32 0.47
C ALA A 171 -12.35 -13.49 1.75
N SER A 172 -11.13 -13.08 2.13
CA SER A 172 -10.86 -12.32 3.35
C SER A 172 -11.62 -10.99 3.43
N ASP A 173 -11.87 -10.36 2.28
CA ASP A 173 -12.66 -9.13 2.16
C ASP A 173 -14.11 -9.38 1.72
N GLY A 174 -14.57 -10.63 1.80
CA GLY A 174 -15.90 -11.08 1.39
C GLY A 174 -15.90 -12.00 0.16
N PRO A 175 -17.05 -12.56 -0.23
CA PRO A 175 -17.11 -13.49 -1.35
C PRO A 175 -16.71 -12.78 -2.64
N ALA A 176 -15.78 -13.39 -3.39
CA ALA A 176 -15.36 -12.87 -4.68
C ALA A 176 -16.53 -12.86 -5.67
N THR A 177 -16.90 -11.68 -6.14
CA THR A 177 -17.85 -11.57 -7.24
C THR A 177 -17.20 -12.05 -8.54
N PRO A 178 -18.00 -12.48 -9.55
CA PRO A 178 -17.41 -12.84 -10.86
C PRO A 178 -16.55 -11.72 -11.47
N THR A 179 -16.92 -10.48 -11.21
CA THR A 179 -16.17 -9.28 -11.61
C THR A 179 -14.80 -9.20 -10.94
N LEU A 180 -14.77 -9.38 -9.62
CA LEU A 180 -13.52 -9.37 -8.85
C LEU A 180 -12.61 -10.52 -9.24
N GLN A 181 -13.18 -11.69 -9.46
CA GLN A 181 -12.42 -12.87 -9.90
C GLN A 181 -11.75 -12.64 -11.25
N ARG A 182 -12.45 -12.03 -12.21
CA ARG A 182 -11.86 -11.65 -13.50
C ARG A 182 -10.69 -10.64 -13.34
N ILE A 183 -10.84 -9.66 -12.46
CA ILE A 183 -9.76 -8.68 -12.18
C ILE A 183 -8.54 -9.39 -11.58
N ARG A 184 -8.75 -10.30 -10.63
CA ARG A 184 -7.67 -11.08 -10.03
C ARG A 184 -6.96 -11.98 -11.05
N GLU A 185 -7.70 -12.58 -11.97
CA GLU A 185 -7.11 -13.35 -13.07
C GLU A 185 -6.18 -12.47 -13.92
N CYS A 186 -6.65 -11.28 -14.31
CA CYS A 186 -5.83 -10.31 -15.05
C CYS A 186 -4.61 -9.81 -14.23
N ALA A 187 -4.75 -9.66 -12.92
CA ALA A 187 -3.65 -9.21 -12.04
C ALA A 187 -2.57 -10.29 -11.85
N TRP A 188 -2.94 -11.56 -12.02
CA TRP A 188 -1.99 -12.66 -11.93
C TRP A 188 -1.10 -12.80 -13.18
N GLU A 189 -1.61 -12.47 -14.37
CA GLU A 189 -0.89 -12.52 -15.66
C GLU A 189 0.18 -11.42 -15.80
#